data_ae7765e0f5ea0990cb47e153611dffa6
#
_entry.id   ae7765e0f5ea0990cb47e153611dffa6
#
_cell.length_a   1.000
_cell.length_b   1.000
_cell.length_c   1.000
_cell.angle_alpha   90.00
_cell.angle_beta   90.00
_cell.angle_gamma   90.00
#
_symmetry.space_group_name_H-M   'P 1'
#
loop_
_entity.id
_entity.type
_entity.pdbx_description
1 polymer ?
#
loop_
_entity_poly.entity_id
_entity_poly.type
_entity_poly.pdbx_seq_one_letter_code
_entity_poly.pdbx_strand_id
1 'polypeptide(L)'
;MKNIYKAFVALAVTAGSLTTTSCIEETEPTSAASEEQVMQSEKSMASLLWGIPASLNLEDADGGHYRFGYGAIMHIRDIQTGDLLRYMYGQYNHFSNWAANKYQGRDYAYGQYIWNFSYKFVQTTNTLIRAINVETATDTEKGYLGAAYAFRAMAYLDLAREYEFLPNKVFPDGKNEDGNVVTGLTVPIVDENTTEQTAANNPRATREKMAEFILSDLNKAEELITNLTFSSKTLPHLDCVYGLKARYYMWLAGEDKQYYAQAAEYAQKAFKAAGISPMTSEDCLSKSKGFNDISKWMWGMQLVKENGAVQTGIVNWVSWMSNETTYGYAAAGPYVVMDANLYRQIPWDDFRKNEWTPTTFTTQDADVLAWFQKYACDLNNIYSRNNPDGILYQNMPVYTSFKFRPAQGNTVNSSIAGASAIPLMRVEEMYFIYAEALAHVNPAQGKAVLQSFMKKYRNANYTTDATTEEEVVNEIILQKRIELWGEGQTFFDIKRLNMSVTRGYSDPVKTNWLEQYRFNTDGRPSWMNWVIVQTEGNTNAAVNDYNNPDPSDTYKEWSED
;
A
#
# COMPACT_ATOMS: atom_id res chain seq x y z
N MET A 1 50.51 -12.06 49.03
CA MET A 1 50.79 -11.72 50.46
C MET A 1 50.32 -10.29 50.67
N LYS A 2 49.34 -10.20 51.49
CA LYS A 2 49.14 -9.28 52.63
C LYS A 2 49.18 -7.77 52.30
N ASN A 3 47.99 -7.21 52.41
CA ASN A 3 47.60 -6.13 53.34
C ASN A 3 48.17 -4.75 53.03
N ILE A 4 47.29 -3.76 52.87
CA ILE A 4 46.86 -2.95 54.02
C ILE A 4 45.52 -2.28 53.72
N TYR A 5 44.57 -2.60 54.54
CA TYR A 5 43.32 -1.89 54.80
C TYR A 5 43.54 -0.76 55.81
N LYS A 6 42.68 0.26 55.72
CA LYS A 6 42.24 1.15 56.82
C LYS A 6 42.94 2.48 56.94
N ALA A 7 42.19 3.53 56.64
CA ALA A 7 41.89 4.57 57.65
C ALA A 7 40.61 5.34 57.26
N PHE A 8 39.51 4.96 57.90
CA PHE A 8 38.38 5.84 58.12
C PHE A 8 38.75 6.81 59.22
N VAL A 9 38.57 8.12 58.99
CA VAL A 9 38.38 9.08 60.09
C VAL A 9 37.13 9.86 59.76
N ALA A 10 36.13 9.63 60.58
CA ALA A 10 34.94 10.46 60.69
C ALA A 10 35.30 11.80 61.35
N LEU A 11 34.81 12.89 60.72
CA LEU A 11 34.60 14.13 61.45
C LEU A 11 33.23 14.69 61.08
N ALA A 12 32.29 14.44 61.95
CA ALA A 12 31.07 15.21 62.06
C ALA A 12 31.39 16.53 62.74
N VAL A 13 30.92 17.66 62.23
CA VAL A 13 30.49 18.80 63.08
C VAL A 13 29.77 19.87 62.19
N THR A 14 28.53 20.12 62.61
CA THR A 14 27.75 21.37 62.71
C THR A 14 27.30 22.11 61.42
N ALA A 15 26.02 22.06 61.28
CA ALA A 15 25.01 23.07 60.90
C ALA A 15 25.54 24.45 60.50
N GLY A 16 25.21 24.74 59.23
CA GLY A 16 25.18 26.10 58.71
C GLY A 16 24.22 26.11 57.52
N SER A 17 22.97 26.45 57.83
CA SER A 17 21.94 26.73 56.79
C SER A 17 22.39 27.90 55.92
N LEU A 18 22.79 27.57 54.69
CA LEU A 18 22.82 28.50 53.59
C LEU A 18 21.95 27.91 52.46
N THR A 19 20.76 28.44 52.33
CA THR A 19 19.90 28.28 51.19
C THR A 19 20.59 28.91 49.99
N THR A 20 21.32 28.13 49.21
CA THR A 20 21.65 28.49 47.82
C THR A 20 20.55 27.88 46.97
N THR A 21 19.62 28.70 46.55
CA THR A 21 18.82 28.45 45.37
C THR A 21 19.80 28.35 44.21
N SER A 22 20.24 27.14 43.91
CA SER A 22 20.89 26.85 42.62
C SER A 22 19.78 26.87 41.56
N CYS A 23 19.67 27.97 40.86
CA CYS A 23 19.12 27.95 39.54
C CYS A 23 20.03 27.04 38.72
N ILE A 24 19.59 25.80 38.49
CA ILE A 24 20.11 24.99 37.39
C ILE A 24 19.55 25.66 36.15
N GLU A 25 20.32 26.58 35.56
CA GLU A 25 20.13 26.89 34.16
C GLU A 25 20.37 25.59 33.39
N GLU A 26 19.33 25.03 32.78
CA GLU A 26 19.48 24.01 31.78
C GLU A 26 20.36 24.59 30.67
N THR A 27 21.64 24.29 30.70
CA THR A 27 22.54 24.56 29.61
C THR A 27 22.16 23.56 28.50
N GLU A 28 21.43 24.03 27.51
CA GLU A 28 21.18 23.27 26.30
C GLU A 28 22.53 22.80 25.70
N PRO A 29 22.60 21.54 25.17
CA PRO A 29 23.82 21.03 24.57
C PRO A 29 24.18 21.93 23.38
N THR A 30 25.36 22.53 23.38
CA THR A 30 25.87 23.43 22.34
C THR A 30 26.09 22.75 20.99
N SER A 31 25.77 21.45 20.85
CA SER A 31 25.94 20.64 19.64
C SER A 31 24.66 20.03 19.06
N ALA A 32 23.51 20.22 19.71
CA ALA A 32 22.20 19.81 19.18
C ALA A 32 21.28 21.03 19.16
N ALA A 33 20.66 21.31 18.02
CA ALA A 33 19.63 22.35 17.95
C ALA A 33 18.46 21.95 18.86
N SER A 34 17.95 22.87 19.68
CA SER A 34 16.71 22.64 20.42
C SER A 34 15.54 22.41 19.45
N GLU A 35 14.50 21.70 19.89
CA GLU A 35 13.28 21.52 19.10
C GLU A 35 12.73 22.87 18.62
N GLU A 36 12.83 23.89 19.44
CA GLU A 36 12.43 25.27 19.14
C GLU A 36 13.33 25.95 18.09
N GLN A 37 14.64 25.66 18.07
CA GLN A 37 15.56 26.14 17.03
C GLN A 37 15.38 25.41 15.71
N VAL A 38 15.02 24.11 15.77
CA VAL A 38 14.66 23.32 14.58
C VAL A 38 13.37 23.87 13.95
N MET A 39 12.41 24.26 14.77
CA MET A 39 11.13 24.84 14.35
C MET A 39 11.25 26.27 13.75
N GLN A 40 12.41 26.92 13.78
CA GLN A 40 12.58 28.30 13.32
C GLN A 40 13.27 28.45 11.96
N SER A 41 13.71 27.37 11.30
CA SER A 41 14.38 27.50 10.01
C SER A 41 13.63 26.80 8.87
N GLU A 42 13.46 27.51 7.73
CA GLU A 42 12.87 26.96 6.50
C GLU A 42 13.59 25.67 6.04
N LYS A 43 14.91 25.59 6.23
CA LYS A 43 15.71 24.40 5.93
C LYS A 43 15.33 23.21 6.80
N SER A 44 15.01 23.46 8.07
CA SER A 44 14.58 22.42 9.00
C SER A 44 13.17 21.94 8.67
N MET A 45 12.26 22.87 8.33
CA MET A 45 10.92 22.53 7.85
C MET A 45 10.96 21.69 6.56
N ALA A 46 11.83 22.05 5.62
CA ALA A 46 12.05 21.25 4.42
C ALA A 46 12.57 19.83 4.77
N SER A 47 13.45 19.71 5.76
CA SER A 47 13.94 18.39 6.21
C SER A 47 12.82 17.54 6.83
N LEU A 48 11.92 18.13 7.61
CA LEU A 48 10.74 17.43 8.13
C LEU A 48 9.80 16.99 6.98
N LEU A 49 9.58 17.84 5.98
CA LEU A 49 8.79 17.48 4.79
C LEU A 49 9.37 16.26 4.09
N TRP A 50 10.69 16.27 3.79
CA TRP A 50 11.34 15.14 3.12
C TRP A 50 11.40 13.86 3.97
N GLY A 51 11.32 13.99 5.28
CA GLY A 51 11.16 12.87 6.20
C GLY A 51 9.88 12.06 5.98
N ILE A 52 8.80 12.71 5.52
CA ILE A 52 7.50 12.03 5.30
C ILE A 52 7.60 10.98 4.18
N PRO A 53 7.93 11.32 2.91
CA PRO A 53 8.06 10.31 1.86
C PRO A 53 9.18 9.31 2.13
N ALA A 54 10.25 9.70 2.82
CA ALA A 54 11.32 8.77 3.21
C ALA A 54 10.81 7.70 4.18
N SER A 55 9.90 8.05 5.10
CA SER A 55 9.34 7.10 6.07
C SER A 55 8.46 6.01 5.44
N LEU A 56 7.93 6.22 4.23
CA LEU A 56 7.22 5.17 3.47
C LEU A 56 8.12 4.02 3.04
N ASN A 57 9.42 4.26 2.94
CA ASN A 57 10.42 3.26 2.51
C ASN A 57 11.17 2.62 3.68
N LEU A 58 10.75 2.86 4.92
CA LEU A 58 11.41 2.27 6.09
C LEU A 58 11.19 0.75 6.11
N GLU A 59 12.28 0.02 6.32
CA GLU A 59 12.29 -1.41 6.54
C GLU A 59 12.53 -1.73 8.02
N ASP A 60 12.17 -2.94 8.41
CA ASP A 60 12.44 -3.53 9.72
C ASP A 60 12.93 -4.97 9.51
N ALA A 61 14.15 -5.09 9.02
CA ALA A 61 14.75 -6.37 8.66
C ALA A 61 14.90 -7.31 9.86
N ASP A 62 15.17 -6.77 11.05
CA ASP A 62 15.30 -7.54 12.28
C ASP A 62 13.97 -8.14 12.72
N GLY A 63 12.86 -7.46 12.40
CA GLY A 63 11.52 -7.94 12.69
C GLY A 63 10.96 -8.94 11.68
N GLY A 64 11.56 -9.02 10.48
CA GLY A 64 11.17 -9.98 9.43
C GLY A 64 11.29 -9.42 8.02
N HIS A 65 11.67 -10.28 7.08
CA HIS A 65 11.97 -9.89 5.69
C HIS A 65 10.75 -9.41 4.88
N TYR A 66 9.54 -9.58 5.39
CA TYR A 66 8.31 -9.03 4.81
C TYR A 66 8.07 -7.55 5.17
N ARG A 67 8.92 -6.94 6.02
CA ARG A 67 8.74 -5.58 6.56
C ARG A 67 9.54 -4.56 5.74
N PHE A 68 9.13 -4.32 4.50
CA PHE A 68 9.81 -3.42 3.56
C PHE A 68 9.04 -2.12 3.27
N GLY A 69 8.44 -1.54 4.29
CA GLY A 69 7.75 -0.25 4.19
C GLY A 69 6.32 -0.36 3.65
N TYR A 70 5.80 0.74 3.14
CA TYR A 70 4.43 0.81 2.61
C TYR A 70 4.18 -0.16 1.45
N GLY A 71 5.22 -0.46 0.66
CA GLY A 71 5.14 -1.48 -0.39
C GLY A 71 4.74 -2.87 0.12
N ALA A 72 5.16 -3.23 1.35
CA ALA A 72 4.74 -4.47 1.98
C ALA A 72 3.24 -4.49 2.29
N ILE A 73 2.69 -3.35 2.77
CA ILE A 73 1.26 -3.22 3.06
C ILE A 73 0.45 -3.33 1.76
N MET A 74 0.89 -2.67 0.68
CA MET A 74 0.27 -2.82 -0.64
C MET A 74 0.23 -4.28 -1.07
N HIS A 75 1.36 -5.00 -0.92
CA HIS A 75 1.44 -6.41 -1.28
C HIS A 75 0.53 -7.29 -0.40
N ILE A 76 0.44 -7.01 0.90
CA ILE A 76 -0.48 -7.71 1.82
C ILE A 76 -1.94 -7.55 1.36
N ARG A 77 -2.33 -6.36 0.93
CA ARG A 77 -3.67 -6.12 0.36
C ARG A 77 -3.90 -7.00 -0.88
N ASP A 78 -2.94 -7.07 -1.80
CA ASP A 78 -3.08 -7.83 -3.04
C ASP A 78 -3.17 -9.33 -2.82
N ILE A 79 -2.38 -9.91 -1.92
CA ILE A 79 -2.46 -11.36 -1.63
C ILE A 79 -3.77 -11.79 -0.95
N GLN A 80 -4.52 -10.84 -0.38
CA GLN A 80 -5.84 -11.09 0.19
C GLN A 80 -6.97 -11.04 -0.85
N THR A 81 -6.66 -10.67 -2.09
CA THR A 81 -7.59 -10.71 -3.23
C THR A 81 -7.58 -12.08 -3.92
N GLY A 82 -8.32 -12.20 -5.01
CA GLY A 82 -8.28 -13.34 -5.91
C GLY A 82 -7.39 -13.13 -7.14
N ASP A 83 -6.54 -12.09 -7.18
CA ASP A 83 -5.85 -11.65 -8.39
C ASP A 83 -4.37 -11.97 -8.42
N LEU A 84 -3.71 -11.89 -7.26
CA LEU A 84 -2.29 -12.11 -7.10
C LEU A 84 -2.02 -13.27 -6.17
N LEU A 85 -1.24 -14.23 -6.62
CA LEU A 85 -0.81 -15.35 -5.79
C LEU A 85 0.72 -15.44 -5.72
N ARG A 86 1.21 -16.04 -4.62
CA ARG A 86 2.59 -16.51 -4.50
C ARG A 86 2.62 -18.01 -4.61
N TYR A 87 3.41 -18.51 -5.55
CA TYR A 87 3.36 -19.91 -6.01
C TYR A 87 3.98 -20.92 -5.03
N MET A 88 4.41 -20.51 -3.84
CA MET A 88 5.02 -21.41 -2.85
C MET A 88 4.33 -21.29 -1.50
N TYR A 89 4.18 -22.41 -0.79
CA TYR A 89 3.77 -22.44 0.61
C TYR A 89 4.98 -22.61 1.55
N GLY A 90 4.90 -22.01 2.73
CA GLY A 90 5.88 -22.22 3.80
C GLY A 90 7.16 -21.42 3.64
N GLN A 91 8.31 -22.06 3.85
CA GLN A 91 9.62 -21.41 3.87
C GLN A 91 9.85 -20.52 2.63
N TYR A 92 10.34 -19.33 2.82
CA TYR A 92 10.48 -18.24 1.84
C TYR A 92 9.20 -17.51 1.43
N ASN A 93 8.01 -18.08 1.54
CA ASN A 93 6.77 -17.35 1.37
C ASN A 93 6.27 -16.81 2.72
N HIS A 94 6.83 -15.69 3.15
CA HIS A 94 6.45 -15.06 4.42
C HIS A 94 4.99 -14.59 4.47
N PHE A 95 4.31 -14.47 3.33
CA PHE A 95 2.91 -14.06 3.25
C PHE A 95 1.92 -15.24 3.21
N SER A 96 2.41 -16.49 3.27
CA SER A 96 1.62 -17.71 3.11
C SER A 96 0.43 -17.80 4.09
N ASN A 97 0.63 -17.37 5.33
CA ASN A 97 -0.41 -17.45 6.35
C ASN A 97 -1.59 -16.54 6.03
N TRP A 98 -1.34 -15.30 5.61
CA TRP A 98 -2.42 -14.38 5.25
C TRP A 98 -3.11 -14.78 3.95
N ALA A 99 -2.36 -15.33 2.98
CA ALA A 99 -2.95 -15.94 1.79
C ALA A 99 -3.85 -17.14 2.14
N ALA A 100 -3.50 -17.90 3.18
CA ALA A 100 -4.26 -19.05 3.70
C ALA A 100 -5.31 -18.68 4.77
N ASN A 101 -5.68 -17.41 4.91
CA ASN A 101 -6.65 -16.94 5.92
C ASN A 101 -6.29 -17.36 7.35
N LYS A 102 -5.00 -17.27 7.71
CA LYS A 102 -4.49 -17.67 9.03
C LYS A 102 -3.76 -16.52 9.71
N TYR A 103 -3.80 -16.51 11.05
CA TYR A 103 -3.02 -15.58 11.87
C TYR A 103 -3.29 -14.11 11.58
N GLN A 104 -4.57 -13.72 11.54
CA GLN A 104 -5.01 -12.35 11.26
C GLN A 104 -5.60 -11.64 12.50
N GLY A 105 -5.64 -12.32 13.64
CA GLY A 105 -6.11 -11.76 14.90
C GLY A 105 -5.12 -10.79 15.55
N ARG A 106 -5.51 -10.28 16.72
CA ARG A 106 -4.81 -9.21 17.44
C ARG A 106 -3.37 -9.51 17.88
N ASP A 107 -3.00 -10.78 18.02
CA ASP A 107 -1.74 -11.22 18.64
C ASP A 107 -0.64 -11.53 17.60
N TYR A 108 -0.88 -11.27 16.31
CA TYR A 108 0.01 -11.72 15.26
C TYR A 108 0.89 -10.61 14.66
N ALA A 109 2.08 -11.03 14.23
CA ALA A 109 3.18 -10.14 13.84
C ALA A 109 2.89 -9.26 12.61
N TYR A 110 2.07 -9.73 11.66
CA TYR A 110 1.72 -8.93 10.47
C TYR A 110 0.83 -7.75 10.83
N GLY A 111 -0.24 -8.00 11.60
CA GLY A 111 -1.11 -6.93 12.10
C GLY A 111 -0.31 -5.90 12.90
N GLN A 112 0.61 -6.38 13.77
CA GLN A 112 1.48 -5.52 14.56
C GLN A 112 2.38 -4.64 13.68
N TYR A 113 2.96 -5.20 12.62
CA TYR A 113 3.79 -4.44 11.68
C TYR A 113 2.98 -3.36 10.96
N ILE A 114 1.81 -3.71 10.41
CA ILE A 114 0.94 -2.78 9.68
C ILE A 114 0.52 -1.62 10.58
N TRP A 115 0.05 -1.93 11.79
CA TRP A 115 -0.39 -0.94 12.76
C TRP A 115 0.72 0.03 13.15
N ASN A 116 1.86 -0.50 13.56
CA ASN A 116 3.01 0.30 13.99
C ASN A 116 3.54 1.18 12.85
N PHE A 117 3.65 0.62 11.65
CA PHE A 117 4.08 1.37 10.48
C PHE A 117 3.14 2.53 10.17
N SER A 118 1.84 2.27 10.14
CA SER A 118 0.82 3.27 9.77
C SER A 118 0.77 4.42 10.79
N TYR A 119 0.76 4.11 12.09
CA TYR A 119 0.75 5.17 13.11
C TYR A 119 2.08 5.91 13.26
N LYS A 120 3.22 5.26 13.01
CA LYS A 120 4.50 5.94 12.90
C LYS A 120 4.51 6.92 11.72
N PHE A 121 3.92 6.53 10.60
CA PHE A 121 3.76 7.40 9.44
C PHE A 121 2.84 8.60 9.77
N VAL A 122 1.70 8.38 10.42
CA VAL A 122 0.82 9.45 10.93
C VAL A 122 1.59 10.40 11.85
N GLN A 123 2.37 9.87 12.79
CA GLN A 123 3.16 10.70 13.70
C GLN A 123 4.20 11.54 12.96
N THR A 124 4.83 11.01 11.90
CA THR A 124 5.77 11.76 11.08
C THR A 124 5.07 12.97 10.40
N THR A 125 3.86 12.78 9.90
CA THR A 125 3.06 13.89 9.34
C THR A 125 2.66 14.91 10.41
N ASN A 126 2.19 14.43 11.57
CA ASN A 126 1.81 15.29 12.70
C ASN A 126 2.97 16.16 13.20
N THR A 127 4.20 15.66 13.13
CA THR A 127 5.40 16.41 13.52
C THR A 127 5.57 17.68 12.67
N LEU A 128 5.44 17.58 11.36
CA LEU A 128 5.51 18.74 10.48
C LEU A 128 4.30 19.68 10.67
N ILE A 129 3.09 19.12 10.80
CA ILE A 129 1.87 19.91 10.99
C ILE A 129 1.94 20.71 12.29
N ARG A 130 2.46 20.13 13.38
CA ARG A 130 2.65 20.82 14.67
C ARG A 130 3.73 21.90 14.60
N ALA A 131 4.77 21.69 13.81
CA ALA A 131 5.91 22.59 13.72
C ALA A 131 5.60 23.91 13.01
N ILE A 132 4.55 23.97 12.18
CA ILE A 132 4.22 25.14 11.37
C ILE A 132 2.89 25.75 11.82
N ASN A 133 2.93 26.99 12.32
CA ASN A 133 1.72 27.75 12.59
C ASN A 133 1.23 28.41 11.29
N VAL A 134 0.08 27.97 10.78
CA VAL A 134 -0.47 28.42 9.49
C VAL A 134 -0.73 29.92 9.41
N GLU A 135 -1.03 30.58 10.55
CA GLU A 135 -1.33 32.02 10.59
C GLU A 135 -0.09 32.90 10.35
N THR A 136 1.09 32.41 10.74
CA THR A 136 2.37 33.10 10.61
C THR A 136 3.29 32.51 9.54
N ALA A 137 2.90 31.38 8.96
CA ALA A 137 3.68 30.64 7.98
C ALA A 137 3.94 31.43 6.69
N THR A 138 5.14 31.30 6.17
CA THR A 138 5.47 31.75 4.81
C THR A 138 4.70 30.95 3.76
N ASP A 139 4.62 31.42 2.53
CA ASP A 139 3.96 30.67 1.45
C ASP A 139 4.65 29.32 1.21
N THR A 140 5.98 29.26 1.30
CA THR A 140 6.75 28.00 1.22
C THR A 140 6.32 27.01 2.30
N GLU A 141 6.23 27.44 3.55
CA GLU A 141 5.79 26.58 4.68
C GLU A 141 4.34 26.15 4.55
N LYS A 142 3.46 27.02 4.02
CA LYS A 142 2.09 26.64 3.66
C LYS A 142 2.05 25.51 2.63
N GLY A 143 2.95 25.55 1.63
CA GLY A 143 3.11 24.45 0.68
C GLY A 143 3.53 23.13 1.36
N TYR A 144 4.41 23.19 2.35
CA TYR A 144 4.82 22.04 3.15
C TYR A 144 3.67 21.48 4.00
N LEU A 145 2.87 22.36 4.62
CA LEU A 145 1.65 21.97 5.33
C LEU A 145 0.64 21.27 4.39
N GLY A 146 0.43 21.83 3.20
CA GLY A 146 -0.45 21.22 2.20
C GLY A 146 -0.04 19.80 1.86
N ALA A 147 1.26 19.56 1.68
CA ALA A 147 1.78 18.21 1.44
C ALA A 147 1.62 17.29 2.66
N ALA A 148 1.87 17.79 3.88
CA ALA A 148 1.71 17.00 5.11
C ALA A 148 0.25 16.59 5.35
N TYR A 149 -0.70 17.49 5.14
CA TYR A 149 -2.14 17.18 5.21
C TYR A 149 -2.55 16.14 4.16
N ALA A 150 -2.02 16.23 2.92
CA ALA A 150 -2.30 15.23 1.89
C ALA A 150 -1.75 13.84 2.28
N PHE A 151 -0.55 13.75 2.84
CA PHE A 151 0.01 12.50 3.35
C PHE A 151 -0.79 11.92 4.53
N ARG A 152 -1.21 12.77 5.47
CA ARG A 152 -2.02 12.31 6.62
C ARG A 152 -3.39 11.84 6.16
N ALA A 153 -4.02 12.55 5.23
CA ALA A 153 -5.28 12.13 4.62
C ALA A 153 -5.14 10.77 3.91
N MET A 154 -4.04 10.53 3.18
CA MET A 154 -3.74 9.22 2.58
C MET A 154 -3.67 8.13 3.65
N ALA A 155 -2.91 8.37 4.72
CA ALA A 155 -2.74 7.41 5.80
C ALA A 155 -4.08 7.03 6.47
N TYR A 156 -4.88 8.03 6.82
CA TYR A 156 -6.17 7.78 7.47
C TYR A 156 -7.23 7.21 6.52
N LEU A 157 -7.18 7.56 5.24
CA LEU A 157 -8.06 6.94 4.25
C LEU A 157 -7.74 5.45 4.06
N ASP A 158 -6.47 5.07 4.09
CA ASP A 158 -6.07 3.66 4.04
C ASP A 158 -6.46 2.93 5.32
N LEU A 159 -6.09 3.46 6.49
CA LEU A 159 -6.48 2.91 7.80
C LEU A 159 -7.99 2.75 7.94
N ALA A 160 -8.77 3.75 7.51
CA ALA A 160 -10.22 3.66 7.54
C ALA A 160 -10.71 2.49 6.70
N ARG A 161 -10.29 2.41 5.44
CA ARG A 161 -10.72 1.36 4.51
C ARG A 161 -10.25 -0.04 4.89
N GLU A 162 -9.12 -0.17 5.57
CA GLU A 162 -8.59 -1.44 6.07
C GLU A 162 -9.33 -1.94 7.31
N TYR A 163 -9.48 -1.07 8.31
CA TYR A 163 -9.98 -1.45 9.64
C TYR A 163 -11.47 -1.22 9.85
N GLU A 164 -12.13 -0.41 9.01
CA GLU A 164 -13.58 -0.26 9.10
C GLU A 164 -14.26 -1.61 9.02
N PHE A 165 -15.11 -1.91 10.02
CA PHE A 165 -15.89 -3.12 9.98
C PHE A 165 -17.09 -2.95 9.06
N LEU A 166 -17.15 -3.75 8.01
CA LEU A 166 -18.32 -3.90 7.15
C LEU A 166 -18.89 -5.31 7.31
N PRO A 167 -20.19 -5.48 7.57
CA PRO A 167 -20.82 -6.79 7.67
C PRO A 167 -20.58 -7.66 6.45
N ASN A 168 -20.44 -8.98 6.68
CA ASN A 168 -20.16 -9.98 5.65
C ASN A 168 -20.88 -11.29 6.00
N LYS A 169 -20.77 -12.31 5.17
CA LYS A 169 -21.47 -13.59 5.40
C LYS A 169 -21.05 -14.34 6.67
N VAL A 170 -19.82 -14.13 7.13
CA VAL A 170 -19.31 -14.76 8.37
C VAL A 170 -19.81 -14.00 9.61
N PHE A 171 -19.82 -12.68 9.56
CA PHE A 171 -20.23 -11.81 10.65
C PHE A 171 -21.35 -10.84 10.18
N PRO A 172 -22.57 -11.35 9.94
CA PRO A 172 -23.63 -10.59 9.27
C PRO A 172 -24.31 -9.55 10.15
N ASP A 173 -24.27 -9.70 11.47
CA ASP A 173 -24.89 -8.78 12.44
C ASP A 173 -24.00 -7.60 12.84
N GLY A 174 -22.74 -7.56 12.32
CA GLY A 174 -21.82 -6.46 12.59
C GLY A 174 -21.35 -6.38 14.02
N LYS A 175 -21.30 -7.51 14.72
CA LYS A 175 -20.87 -7.61 16.12
C LYS A 175 -19.55 -8.36 16.24
N ASN A 176 -18.80 -8.02 17.29
CA ASN A 176 -17.64 -8.78 17.71
C ASN A 176 -18.00 -9.93 18.67
N GLU A 177 -17.00 -10.65 19.16
CA GLU A 177 -17.15 -11.81 20.05
C GLU A 177 -17.81 -11.44 21.40
N ASP A 178 -17.65 -10.19 21.86
CA ASP A 178 -18.26 -9.68 23.10
C ASP A 178 -19.70 -9.21 22.89
N GLY A 179 -20.23 -9.29 21.66
CA GLY A 179 -21.59 -8.87 21.30
C GLY A 179 -21.72 -7.36 21.03
N ASN A 180 -20.63 -6.61 21.05
CA ASN A 180 -20.63 -5.18 20.77
C ASN A 180 -20.72 -4.90 19.27
N VAL A 181 -21.52 -3.90 18.89
CA VAL A 181 -21.66 -3.46 17.50
C VAL A 181 -20.38 -2.73 17.08
N VAL A 182 -19.72 -3.23 16.03
CA VAL A 182 -18.48 -2.67 15.48
C VAL A 182 -18.65 -2.16 14.05
N THR A 183 -19.84 -2.27 13.47
CA THR A 183 -20.16 -1.79 12.11
C THR A 183 -19.81 -0.31 11.97
N GLY A 184 -19.06 0.03 10.93
CA GLY A 184 -18.65 1.40 10.62
C GLY A 184 -17.62 2.00 11.58
N LEU A 185 -17.09 1.23 12.54
CA LEU A 185 -15.97 1.69 13.36
C LEU A 185 -14.67 1.53 12.57
N THR A 186 -13.90 2.63 12.51
CA THR A 186 -12.61 2.71 11.82
C THR A 186 -11.44 2.51 12.82
N VAL A 187 -10.58 3.48 12.98
CA VAL A 187 -9.44 3.46 13.90
C VAL A 187 -9.45 4.70 14.80
N PRO A 188 -8.70 4.75 15.90
CA PRO A 188 -8.49 5.98 16.67
C PRO A 188 -7.86 7.08 15.84
N ILE A 189 -8.30 8.32 16.01
CA ILE A 189 -7.69 9.50 15.39
C ILE A 189 -6.61 10.04 16.32
N VAL A 190 -5.38 10.13 15.81
CA VAL A 190 -4.21 10.73 16.47
C VAL A 190 -3.75 11.89 15.59
N ASP A 191 -3.97 13.11 16.05
CA ASP A 191 -3.60 14.34 15.38
C ASP A 191 -2.40 15.04 16.03
N GLU A 192 -2.05 16.23 15.54
CA GLU A 192 -0.96 17.06 16.08
C GLU A 192 -1.17 17.53 17.51
N ASN A 193 -2.39 17.47 18.04
CA ASN A 193 -2.76 17.89 19.40
C ASN A 193 -2.90 16.71 20.35
N THR A 194 -2.84 15.48 19.86
CA THR A 194 -3.01 14.27 20.67
C THR A 194 -1.80 14.11 21.59
N THR A 195 -2.07 14.06 22.89
CA THR A 195 -1.08 13.81 23.95
C THR A 195 -1.07 12.34 24.35
N GLU A 196 -0.03 11.90 25.06
CA GLU A 196 0.04 10.55 25.63
C GLU A 196 -1.18 10.25 26.51
N GLN A 197 -1.61 11.22 27.32
CA GLN A 197 -2.77 11.07 28.19
C GLN A 197 -4.07 10.89 27.41
N THR A 198 -4.28 11.64 26.31
CA THR A 198 -5.50 11.51 25.48
C THR A 198 -5.46 10.25 24.61
N ALA A 199 -4.26 9.81 24.19
CA ALA A 199 -4.08 8.58 23.43
C ALA A 199 -4.43 7.33 24.25
N ALA A 200 -4.18 7.32 25.58
CA ALA A 200 -4.44 6.17 26.43
C ALA A 200 -5.94 5.80 26.58
N ASN A 201 -6.85 6.67 26.16
CA ASN A 201 -8.29 6.42 26.15
C ASN A 201 -8.94 7.02 24.89
N ASN A 202 -8.42 6.66 23.73
CA ASN A 202 -8.84 7.15 22.42
C ASN A 202 -9.66 6.08 21.69
N PRO A 203 -10.99 6.18 21.65
CA PRO A 203 -11.82 5.15 21.03
C PRO A 203 -11.69 5.16 19.50
N ARG A 204 -12.08 4.07 18.88
CA ARG A 204 -12.27 3.99 17.43
C ARG A 204 -13.26 5.09 16.97
N ALA A 205 -12.88 5.79 15.92
CA ALA A 205 -13.76 6.78 15.30
C ALA A 205 -14.83 6.07 14.47
N THR A 206 -16.06 6.59 14.48
CA THR A 206 -17.07 6.17 13.52
C THR A 206 -16.68 6.58 12.10
N ARG A 207 -17.31 5.96 11.10
CA ARG A 207 -17.12 6.30 9.69
C ARG A 207 -17.31 7.80 9.44
N GLU A 208 -18.37 8.40 10.01
CA GLU A 208 -18.69 9.80 9.83
C GLU A 208 -17.60 10.71 10.40
N LYS A 209 -17.19 10.45 11.65
CA LYS A 209 -16.12 11.22 12.31
C LYS A 209 -14.79 11.11 11.57
N MET A 210 -14.45 9.92 11.11
CA MET A 210 -13.24 9.70 10.30
C MET A 210 -13.35 10.41 8.95
N ALA A 211 -14.52 10.37 8.32
CA ALA A 211 -14.78 11.06 7.05
C ALA A 211 -14.61 12.57 7.20
N GLU A 212 -15.18 13.17 8.25
CA GLU A 212 -15.00 14.60 8.56
C GLU A 212 -13.52 14.96 8.75
N PHE A 213 -12.76 14.15 9.47
CA PHE A 213 -11.35 14.37 9.72
C PHE A 213 -10.53 14.32 8.42
N ILE A 214 -10.71 13.27 7.62
CA ILE A 214 -10.01 13.11 6.33
C ILE A 214 -10.38 14.25 5.38
N LEU A 215 -11.65 14.63 5.29
CA LEU A 215 -12.08 15.72 4.40
C LEU A 215 -11.53 17.07 4.84
N SER A 216 -11.43 17.31 6.15
CA SER A 216 -10.78 18.51 6.69
C SER A 216 -9.32 18.60 6.23
N ASP A 217 -8.55 17.50 6.33
CA ASP A 217 -7.17 17.46 5.86
C ASP A 217 -7.07 17.66 4.34
N LEU A 218 -7.94 17.00 3.57
CA LEU A 218 -7.97 17.14 2.11
C LEU A 218 -8.32 18.57 1.66
N ASN A 219 -9.19 19.27 2.39
CA ASN A 219 -9.53 20.65 2.09
C ASN A 219 -8.36 21.61 2.39
N LYS A 220 -7.69 21.43 3.53
CA LYS A 220 -6.47 22.18 3.87
C LYS A 220 -5.35 21.89 2.86
N ALA A 221 -5.19 20.63 2.46
CA ALA A 221 -4.24 20.26 1.43
C ALA A 221 -4.56 20.95 0.10
N GLU A 222 -5.81 20.94 -0.37
CA GLU A 222 -6.22 21.61 -1.62
C GLU A 222 -5.93 23.11 -1.61
N GLU A 223 -6.19 23.76 -0.47
CA GLU A 223 -5.93 25.20 -0.30
C GLU A 223 -4.44 25.53 -0.33
N LEU A 224 -3.60 24.77 0.37
CA LEU A 224 -2.23 25.12 0.68
C LEU A 224 -1.20 24.56 -0.31
N ILE A 225 -1.49 23.42 -0.96
CA ILE A 225 -0.52 22.65 -1.76
C ILE A 225 -0.02 23.41 -2.99
N THR A 226 -0.79 24.38 -3.48
CA THR A 226 -0.38 25.22 -4.63
C THR A 226 0.86 26.07 -4.36
N ASN A 227 1.20 26.25 -3.08
CA ASN A 227 2.41 26.94 -2.64
C ASN A 227 3.64 26.03 -2.60
N LEU A 228 3.49 24.71 -2.84
CA LEU A 228 4.61 23.78 -2.86
C LEU A 228 5.49 24.01 -4.08
N THR A 229 6.74 24.41 -3.83
CA THR A 229 7.71 24.76 -4.89
C THR A 229 8.49 23.57 -5.43
N PHE A 230 8.54 22.45 -4.71
CA PHE A 230 9.20 21.23 -5.16
C PHE A 230 8.36 20.52 -6.21
N SER A 231 8.99 20.02 -7.28
CA SER A 231 8.35 19.30 -8.40
C SER A 231 8.51 17.79 -8.33
N SER A 232 9.05 17.26 -7.23
CA SER A 232 9.27 15.81 -7.07
C SER A 232 7.98 15.02 -7.03
N LYS A 233 7.91 13.93 -7.80
CA LYS A 233 6.79 12.99 -7.79
C LYS A 233 6.72 12.11 -6.53
N THR A 234 7.67 12.26 -5.60
CA THR A 234 7.58 11.65 -4.26
C THR A 234 6.78 12.50 -3.27
N LEU A 235 6.49 13.74 -3.62
CA LEU A 235 5.58 14.62 -2.88
C LEU A 235 4.23 14.68 -3.60
N PRO A 236 3.11 14.77 -2.87
CA PRO A 236 1.80 15.00 -3.48
C PRO A 236 1.73 16.43 -4.04
N HIS A 237 1.04 16.58 -5.17
CA HIS A 237 0.68 17.87 -5.75
C HIS A 237 -0.85 17.97 -5.83
N LEU A 238 -1.38 19.05 -6.40
CA LEU A 238 -2.81 19.30 -6.46
C LEU A 238 -3.59 18.18 -7.16
N ASP A 239 -3.02 17.60 -8.22
CA ASP A 239 -3.58 16.43 -8.90
C ASP A 239 -3.73 15.22 -7.97
N CYS A 240 -2.76 15.01 -7.08
CA CYS A 240 -2.79 13.94 -6.08
C CYS A 240 -3.85 14.21 -5.00
N VAL A 241 -4.01 15.45 -4.58
CA VAL A 241 -5.08 15.84 -3.62
C VAL A 241 -6.46 15.57 -4.23
N TYR A 242 -6.66 15.91 -5.50
CA TYR A 242 -7.90 15.56 -6.22
C TYR A 242 -8.09 14.04 -6.33
N GLY A 243 -7.01 13.30 -6.60
CA GLY A 243 -7.05 11.83 -6.61
C GLY A 243 -7.41 11.23 -5.25
N LEU A 244 -6.87 11.77 -4.15
CA LEU A 244 -7.26 11.37 -2.80
C LEU A 244 -8.73 11.68 -2.49
N LYS A 245 -9.23 12.85 -2.92
CA LYS A 245 -10.67 13.17 -2.81
C LYS A 245 -11.53 12.22 -3.63
N ALA A 246 -11.08 11.83 -4.83
CA ALA A 246 -11.79 10.82 -5.62
C ALA A 246 -11.85 9.47 -4.89
N ARG A 247 -10.73 8.96 -4.33
CA ARG A 247 -10.69 7.75 -3.50
C ARG A 247 -11.58 7.88 -2.24
N TYR A 248 -11.57 9.03 -1.61
CA TYR A 248 -12.39 9.34 -0.43
C TYR A 248 -13.87 9.24 -0.74
N TYR A 249 -14.33 9.88 -1.81
CA TYR A 249 -15.74 9.82 -2.20
C TYR A 249 -16.16 8.43 -2.69
N MET A 250 -15.25 7.66 -3.33
CA MET A 250 -15.52 6.24 -3.65
C MET A 250 -15.68 5.38 -2.38
N TRP A 251 -14.92 5.66 -1.32
CA TRP A 251 -15.09 5.00 -0.04
C TRP A 251 -16.47 5.29 0.56
N LEU A 252 -16.88 6.55 0.59
CA LEU A 252 -18.22 6.94 1.09
C LEU A 252 -19.34 6.37 0.22
N ALA A 253 -19.16 6.37 -1.10
CA ALA A 253 -20.16 5.90 -2.06
C ALA A 253 -20.46 4.39 -1.94
N GLY A 254 -19.57 3.60 -1.34
CA GLY A 254 -19.83 2.19 -1.03
C GLY A 254 -21.04 1.96 -0.13
N GLU A 255 -21.38 2.93 0.74
CA GLU A 255 -22.54 2.87 1.62
C GLU A 255 -23.65 3.89 1.24
N ASP A 256 -23.28 4.98 0.55
CA ASP A 256 -24.23 6.02 0.12
C ASP A 256 -23.92 6.50 -1.30
N LYS A 257 -24.72 6.03 -2.25
CA LYS A 257 -24.56 6.28 -3.69
C LYS A 257 -24.52 7.77 -4.09
N GLN A 258 -24.99 8.69 -3.25
CA GLN A 258 -24.95 10.13 -3.56
C GLN A 258 -23.53 10.64 -3.80
N TYR A 259 -22.51 10.00 -3.20
CA TYR A 259 -21.11 10.41 -3.31
C TYR A 259 -20.42 10.04 -4.65
N TYR A 260 -21.05 9.21 -5.49
CA TYR A 260 -20.47 8.90 -6.80
C TYR A 260 -20.31 10.14 -7.70
N ALA A 261 -21.23 11.11 -7.60
CA ALA A 261 -21.11 12.35 -8.38
C ALA A 261 -19.84 13.13 -8.02
N GLN A 262 -19.52 13.25 -6.73
CA GLN A 262 -18.29 13.90 -6.24
C GLN A 262 -17.05 13.08 -6.60
N ALA A 263 -17.11 11.75 -6.51
CA ALA A 263 -16.01 10.89 -6.93
C ALA A 263 -15.67 11.10 -8.41
N ALA A 264 -16.67 11.15 -9.28
CA ALA A 264 -16.49 11.43 -10.70
C ALA A 264 -15.88 12.83 -10.94
N GLU A 265 -16.39 13.86 -10.26
CA GLU A 265 -15.87 15.21 -10.37
C GLU A 265 -14.39 15.28 -10.02
N TYR A 266 -14.00 14.75 -8.84
CA TYR A 266 -12.61 14.82 -8.38
C TYR A 266 -11.67 13.92 -9.17
N ALA A 267 -12.11 12.76 -9.64
CA ALA A 267 -11.32 11.93 -10.56
C ALA A 267 -11.04 12.67 -11.88
N GLN A 268 -12.05 13.39 -12.41
CA GLN A 268 -11.87 14.21 -13.60
C GLN A 268 -10.91 15.39 -13.35
N LYS A 269 -11.02 16.08 -12.21
CA LYS A 269 -10.08 17.13 -11.82
C LYS A 269 -8.65 16.58 -11.71
N ALA A 270 -8.49 15.39 -11.12
CA ALA A 270 -7.19 14.76 -10.91
C ALA A 270 -6.47 14.47 -12.24
N PHE A 271 -7.08 13.75 -13.18
CA PHE A 271 -6.38 13.45 -14.43
C PHE A 271 -6.19 14.68 -15.34
N LYS A 272 -7.04 15.71 -15.23
CA LYS A 272 -6.82 16.98 -15.95
C LYS A 272 -5.65 17.78 -15.35
N ALA A 273 -5.56 17.85 -14.01
CA ALA A 273 -4.51 18.56 -13.32
C ALA A 273 -3.14 17.87 -13.45
N ALA A 274 -3.13 16.53 -13.52
CA ALA A 274 -1.90 15.74 -13.66
C ALA A 274 -1.10 16.09 -14.92
N GLY A 275 -1.76 16.48 -16.01
CA GLY A 275 -1.09 16.90 -17.24
C GLY A 275 -0.26 15.81 -17.93
N ILE A 276 -0.44 14.54 -17.51
CA ILE A 276 0.23 13.36 -18.07
C ILE A 276 -0.77 12.43 -18.72
N SER A 277 -0.29 11.65 -19.68
CA SER A 277 -1.11 10.60 -20.32
C SER A 277 -0.91 9.26 -19.62
N PRO A 278 -1.91 8.35 -19.71
CA PRO A 278 -1.73 6.95 -19.34
C PRO A 278 -0.49 6.33 -20.00
N MET A 279 0.18 5.44 -19.29
CA MET A 279 1.38 4.74 -19.77
C MET A 279 1.07 3.97 -21.06
N THR A 280 1.99 4.03 -21.99
CA THR A 280 1.93 3.29 -23.27
C THR A 280 2.44 1.85 -23.10
N SER A 281 2.24 1.02 -24.12
CA SER A 281 2.84 -0.32 -24.16
C SER A 281 4.37 -0.29 -24.06
N GLU A 282 5.02 0.73 -24.67
CA GLU A 282 6.45 0.92 -24.59
C GLU A 282 6.89 1.29 -23.15
N ASP A 283 6.13 2.17 -22.48
CA ASP A 283 6.40 2.51 -21.07
C ASP A 283 6.29 1.28 -20.17
N CYS A 284 5.23 0.49 -20.30
CA CYS A 284 4.96 -0.67 -19.44
C CYS A 284 5.91 -1.85 -19.70
N LEU A 285 6.28 -2.11 -20.96
CA LEU A 285 7.01 -3.30 -21.38
C LEU A 285 8.52 -3.06 -21.61
N SER A 286 9.02 -1.86 -21.34
CA SER A 286 10.45 -1.53 -21.45
C SER A 286 11.31 -2.43 -20.56
N LYS A 287 12.38 -3.02 -21.14
CA LYS A 287 13.32 -3.87 -20.37
C LYS A 287 14.15 -3.09 -19.36
N SER A 288 14.43 -1.81 -19.62
CA SER A 288 15.32 -0.99 -18.80
C SER A 288 14.60 -0.25 -17.67
N LYS A 289 13.37 0.18 -17.89
CA LYS A 289 12.58 0.91 -16.89
C LYS A 289 11.33 0.12 -16.51
N GLY A 290 10.69 -0.49 -17.49
CA GLY A 290 9.43 -1.18 -17.33
C GLY A 290 8.36 -0.25 -16.78
N PHE A 291 7.42 -0.84 -16.06
CA PHE A 291 6.38 -0.13 -15.35
C PHE A 291 6.90 0.83 -14.26
N ASN A 292 8.07 0.58 -13.67
CA ASN A 292 8.61 1.28 -12.49
C ASN A 292 9.26 2.63 -12.82
N ASP A 293 8.64 3.45 -13.65
CA ASP A 293 9.10 4.82 -13.97
C ASP A 293 8.21 5.86 -13.29
N ILE A 294 8.65 6.41 -12.16
CA ILE A 294 7.92 7.42 -11.38
C ILE A 294 7.53 8.66 -12.21
N SER A 295 8.29 8.98 -13.26
CA SER A 295 8.00 10.15 -14.12
C SER A 295 6.68 10.00 -14.89
N LYS A 296 6.16 8.77 -15.01
CA LYS A 296 4.92 8.44 -15.70
C LYS A 296 3.70 8.43 -14.78
N TRP A 297 3.89 8.61 -13.47
CA TRP A 297 2.83 8.56 -12.48
C TRP A 297 2.48 9.94 -11.95
N MET A 298 1.34 10.05 -11.30
CA MET A 298 0.96 11.23 -10.53
C MET A 298 1.80 11.31 -9.26
N TRP A 299 1.96 10.18 -8.55
CA TRP A 299 2.64 10.07 -7.26
C TRP A 299 3.27 8.70 -7.08
N GLY A 300 4.43 8.65 -6.44
CA GLY A 300 5.13 7.39 -6.17
C GLY A 300 6.15 7.51 -5.06
N MET A 301 6.65 6.37 -4.62
CA MET A 301 7.85 6.26 -3.79
C MET A 301 9.05 6.01 -4.69
N GLN A 302 10.20 6.58 -4.37
CA GLN A 302 11.46 6.31 -5.07
C GLN A 302 12.48 5.79 -4.07
N LEU A 303 12.89 4.54 -4.27
CA LEU A 303 14.04 3.97 -3.58
C LEU A 303 15.32 4.38 -4.30
N VAL A 304 16.34 4.75 -3.52
CA VAL A 304 17.69 5.03 -4.01
C VAL A 304 18.67 4.04 -3.39
N LYS A 305 19.83 3.88 -4.02
CA LYS A 305 20.82 2.87 -3.59
C LYS A 305 21.30 3.04 -2.14
N GLU A 306 21.20 4.25 -1.61
CA GLU A 306 21.57 4.59 -0.22
C GLU A 306 20.49 4.25 0.80
N ASN A 307 19.24 3.94 0.38
CA ASN A 307 18.19 3.54 1.31
C ASN A 307 18.54 2.22 2.00
N GLY A 308 18.25 2.12 3.31
CA GLY A 308 18.44 0.90 4.08
C GLY A 308 17.76 -0.30 3.44
N ALA A 309 16.50 -0.15 2.99
CA ALA A 309 15.76 -1.18 2.28
C ALA A 309 16.53 -1.75 1.07
N VAL A 310 17.21 -0.90 0.29
CA VAL A 310 18.04 -1.35 -0.86
C VAL A 310 19.32 -2.03 -0.38
N GLN A 311 19.96 -1.49 0.68
CA GLN A 311 21.20 -2.03 1.23
C GLN A 311 21.04 -3.42 1.86
N THR A 312 19.86 -3.80 2.32
CA THR A 312 19.57 -5.17 2.77
C THR A 312 19.73 -6.20 1.65
N GLY A 313 19.59 -5.79 0.40
CA GLY A 313 19.57 -6.65 -0.80
C GLY A 313 18.28 -7.44 -1.00
N ILE A 314 17.57 -7.82 0.07
CA ILE A 314 16.40 -8.72 0.01
C ILE A 314 15.15 -8.19 0.71
N VAL A 315 15.26 -7.18 1.61
CA VAL A 315 14.11 -6.59 2.31
C VAL A 315 13.67 -5.34 1.56
N ASN A 316 13.17 -5.52 0.34
CA ASN A 316 12.73 -4.42 -0.51
C ASN A 316 11.71 -4.88 -1.56
N TRP A 317 11.06 -3.92 -2.19
CA TRP A 317 10.04 -4.14 -3.20
C TRP A 317 10.47 -5.04 -4.35
N VAL A 318 11.66 -4.82 -4.93
CA VAL A 318 12.14 -5.59 -6.09
C VAL A 318 12.36 -7.05 -5.73
N SER A 319 12.92 -7.32 -4.55
CA SER A 319 13.10 -8.70 -4.05
C SER A 319 11.77 -9.46 -3.98
N TRP A 320 10.69 -8.77 -3.61
CA TRP A 320 9.37 -9.39 -3.44
C TRP A 320 8.51 -9.39 -4.70
N MET A 321 8.67 -8.41 -5.60
CA MET A 321 7.75 -8.21 -6.72
C MET A 321 8.36 -8.52 -8.10
N SER A 322 9.70 -8.57 -8.22
CA SER A 322 10.35 -8.90 -9.49
C SER A 322 10.78 -10.37 -9.56
N ASN A 323 10.25 -11.08 -10.54
CA ASN A 323 10.62 -12.49 -10.81
C ASN A 323 11.90 -12.62 -11.65
N GLU A 324 12.49 -11.52 -12.11
CA GLU A 324 13.61 -11.54 -13.07
C GLU A 324 15.02 -11.45 -12.43
N THR A 325 15.13 -11.16 -11.12
CA THR A 325 16.42 -11.01 -10.43
C THR A 325 17.06 -12.36 -10.10
N THR A 326 18.39 -12.43 -10.00
CA THR A 326 19.12 -13.62 -9.52
C THR A 326 19.07 -13.79 -8.00
N TYR A 327 18.53 -12.82 -7.32
CA TYR A 327 18.40 -12.74 -5.87
C TYR A 327 16.96 -12.37 -5.50
N GLY A 328 16.65 -12.39 -4.21
CA GLY A 328 15.37 -11.97 -3.69
C GLY A 328 14.34 -13.11 -3.63
N TYR A 329 13.23 -12.78 -2.97
CA TYR A 329 12.23 -13.77 -2.60
C TYR A 329 11.42 -14.25 -3.81
N ALA A 330 10.94 -13.35 -4.65
CA ALA A 330 10.17 -13.74 -5.83
C ALA A 330 10.95 -14.70 -6.73
N ALA A 331 12.25 -14.49 -6.85
CA ALA A 331 13.15 -15.33 -7.66
C ALA A 331 13.55 -16.65 -6.98
N ALA A 332 13.43 -16.75 -5.65
CA ALA A 332 13.82 -17.95 -4.89
C ALA A 332 12.75 -19.05 -4.83
N GLY A 333 11.59 -18.82 -5.46
CA GLY A 333 10.53 -19.83 -5.52
C GLY A 333 9.11 -19.32 -5.29
N PRO A 334 8.84 -18.40 -4.34
CA PRO A 334 7.50 -17.81 -4.21
C PRO A 334 7.24 -16.77 -5.30
N TYR A 335 7.28 -17.22 -6.56
CA TYR A 335 6.99 -16.37 -7.72
C TYR A 335 5.69 -15.59 -7.53
N VAL A 336 5.69 -14.36 -8.02
CA VAL A 336 4.49 -13.50 -8.06
C VAL A 336 3.77 -13.76 -9.37
N VAL A 337 2.55 -14.26 -9.26
CA VAL A 337 1.80 -14.84 -10.39
C VAL A 337 0.40 -14.25 -10.43
N MET A 338 -0.13 -13.99 -11.62
CA MET A 338 -1.52 -13.59 -11.81
C MET A 338 -2.45 -14.81 -11.70
N ASP A 339 -3.65 -14.59 -11.17
CA ASP A 339 -4.73 -15.59 -11.23
C ASP A 339 -5.01 -16.03 -12.66
N ALA A 340 -5.13 -17.34 -12.89
CA ALA A 340 -5.32 -17.90 -14.23
C ALA A 340 -6.62 -17.43 -14.88
N ASN A 341 -7.71 -17.33 -14.09
CA ASN A 341 -8.99 -16.87 -14.60
C ASN A 341 -8.96 -15.38 -14.98
N LEU A 342 -8.27 -14.56 -14.19
CA LEU A 342 -8.09 -13.13 -14.52
C LEU A 342 -7.23 -12.97 -15.78
N TYR A 343 -6.11 -13.68 -15.91
CA TYR A 343 -5.25 -13.63 -17.10
C TYR A 343 -5.98 -13.99 -18.39
N ARG A 344 -6.86 -15.00 -18.34
CA ARG A 344 -7.62 -15.47 -19.50
C ARG A 344 -8.64 -14.46 -20.00
N GLN A 345 -9.06 -13.52 -19.18
CA GLN A 345 -9.97 -12.43 -19.54
C GLN A 345 -9.26 -11.28 -20.26
N ILE A 346 -7.92 -11.27 -20.32
CA ILE A 346 -7.17 -10.29 -21.10
C ILE A 346 -7.14 -10.72 -22.55
N PRO A 347 -7.67 -9.93 -23.52
CA PRO A 347 -7.63 -10.26 -24.93
C PRO A 347 -6.20 -10.35 -25.48
N TRP A 348 -6.00 -11.07 -26.58
CA TRP A 348 -4.67 -11.26 -27.18
C TRP A 348 -4.07 -9.97 -27.76
N ASP A 349 -4.90 -9.07 -28.22
CA ASP A 349 -4.52 -7.78 -28.77
C ASP A 349 -4.43 -6.66 -27.73
N ASP A 350 -4.66 -6.99 -26.45
CA ASP A 350 -4.36 -6.10 -25.34
C ASP A 350 -2.90 -6.27 -24.92
N PHE A 351 -2.10 -5.23 -25.02
CA PHE A 351 -0.68 -5.31 -24.73
C PHE A 351 -0.37 -5.71 -23.28
N ARG A 352 -1.27 -5.41 -22.34
CA ARG A 352 -1.10 -5.76 -20.92
C ARG A 352 -0.91 -7.26 -20.71
N LYS A 353 -1.45 -8.09 -21.61
CA LYS A 353 -1.23 -9.54 -21.57
C LYS A 353 0.25 -9.92 -21.55
N ASN A 354 1.12 -9.09 -22.10
CA ASN A 354 2.57 -9.30 -22.12
C ASN A 354 3.30 -8.85 -20.84
N GLU A 355 2.59 -8.36 -19.83
CA GLU A 355 3.13 -8.13 -18.49
C GLU A 355 3.24 -9.43 -17.67
N TRP A 356 2.73 -10.53 -18.21
CA TRP A 356 2.79 -11.88 -17.61
C TRP A 356 3.21 -12.91 -18.64
N THR A 357 3.86 -13.97 -18.15
CA THR A 357 4.30 -15.07 -19.01
C THR A 357 3.12 -15.81 -19.65
N PRO A 358 3.33 -16.40 -20.86
CA PRO A 358 2.26 -17.10 -21.59
C PRO A 358 1.69 -18.32 -20.87
N THR A 359 0.60 -18.87 -21.42
CA THR A 359 -0.18 -19.98 -20.87
C THR A 359 0.48 -21.35 -20.93
N THR A 360 1.52 -21.50 -21.76
CA THR A 360 2.24 -22.76 -21.94
C THR A 360 3.74 -22.49 -22.02
N PHE A 361 4.53 -23.32 -21.34
CA PHE A 361 5.98 -23.37 -21.52
C PHE A 361 6.33 -24.78 -21.95
N THR A 362 6.58 -24.97 -23.22
CA THR A 362 7.38 -26.10 -23.67
C THR A 362 8.75 -25.57 -24.06
N THR A 363 9.79 -26.24 -23.61
CA THR A 363 11.19 -25.86 -23.84
C THR A 363 11.60 -25.75 -25.29
N GLN A 364 10.74 -26.23 -26.20
CA GLN A 364 10.92 -26.25 -27.64
C GLN A 364 9.95 -25.33 -28.39
N ASP A 365 9.11 -24.58 -27.68
CA ASP A 365 8.17 -23.66 -28.29
C ASP A 365 8.88 -22.36 -28.71
N ALA A 366 9.02 -22.20 -30.02
CA ALA A 366 9.68 -21.03 -30.63
C ALA A 366 8.98 -19.70 -30.28
N ASP A 367 7.65 -19.72 -30.11
CA ASP A 367 6.87 -18.53 -29.77
C ASP A 367 7.11 -18.09 -28.33
N VAL A 368 7.21 -19.05 -27.39
CA VAL A 368 7.59 -18.80 -26.01
C VAL A 368 9.00 -18.22 -25.92
N LEU A 369 9.95 -18.80 -26.63
CA LEU A 369 11.31 -18.28 -26.69
C LEU A 369 11.34 -16.85 -27.26
N ALA A 370 10.62 -16.59 -28.34
CA ALA A 370 10.52 -15.27 -28.93
C ALA A 370 9.89 -14.25 -27.95
N TRP A 371 8.88 -14.66 -27.18
CA TRP A 371 8.29 -13.84 -26.13
C TRP A 371 9.34 -13.43 -25.06
N PHE A 372 10.10 -14.37 -24.55
CA PHE A 372 11.17 -14.09 -23.57
C PHE A 372 12.28 -13.21 -24.14
N GLN A 373 12.72 -13.47 -25.37
CA GLN A 373 13.72 -12.64 -26.07
C GLN A 373 13.24 -11.18 -26.19
N LYS A 374 11.95 -11.00 -26.40
CA LYS A 374 11.34 -9.69 -26.54
C LYS A 374 11.17 -8.97 -25.21
N TYR A 375 10.74 -9.66 -24.16
CA TYR A 375 10.24 -9.04 -22.94
C TYR A 375 11.14 -9.23 -21.71
N ALA A 376 11.92 -10.28 -21.59
CA ALA A 376 12.80 -10.49 -20.44
C ALA A 376 13.97 -9.49 -20.40
N CYS A 377 14.32 -9.03 -19.18
CA CYS A 377 15.45 -8.13 -18.96
C CYS A 377 16.78 -8.79 -19.35
N ASP A 378 16.99 -10.02 -18.88
CA ASP A 378 18.19 -10.81 -19.16
C ASP A 378 17.81 -12.27 -19.40
N LEU A 379 17.82 -12.67 -20.66
CA LEU A 379 17.48 -14.02 -21.05
C LEU A 379 18.47 -15.06 -20.49
N ASN A 380 19.78 -14.74 -20.46
CA ASN A 380 20.80 -15.66 -19.95
C ASN A 380 20.62 -15.93 -18.46
N ASN A 381 20.25 -14.93 -17.70
CA ASN A 381 19.98 -15.09 -16.28
C ASN A 381 18.77 -15.98 -16.02
N ILE A 382 17.71 -15.80 -16.80
CA ILE A 382 16.53 -16.65 -16.71
C ILE A 382 16.86 -18.10 -17.13
N TYR A 383 17.68 -18.29 -18.16
CA TYR A 383 18.18 -19.62 -18.56
C TYR A 383 19.01 -20.29 -17.48
N SER A 384 20.00 -19.60 -16.90
CA SER A 384 20.96 -20.20 -15.98
C SER A 384 20.34 -20.63 -14.64
N ARG A 385 19.31 -19.93 -14.16
CA ARG A 385 18.65 -20.25 -12.90
C ARG A 385 17.76 -21.49 -12.95
N ASN A 386 17.14 -21.71 -14.08
CA ASN A 386 16.12 -22.74 -14.21
C ASN A 386 16.64 -24.01 -14.84
N ASN A 387 17.89 -24.01 -15.37
CA ASN A 387 18.46 -25.23 -15.95
C ASN A 387 19.96 -25.15 -16.27
N PRO A 388 20.82 -25.91 -15.55
CA PRO A 388 22.23 -26.08 -15.91
C PRO A 388 22.44 -26.75 -17.28
N ASP A 389 21.42 -27.42 -17.84
CA ASP A 389 21.48 -28.14 -19.11
C ASP A 389 20.87 -27.36 -20.30
N GLY A 390 20.53 -26.10 -20.12
CA GLY A 390 20.05 -25.22 -21.18
C GLY A 390 18.55 -25.38 -21.56
N ILE A 391 17.73 -26.02 -20.70
CA ILE A 391 16.28 -26.14 -20.91
C ILE A 391 15.56 -25.00 -20.17
N LEU A 392 14.91 -24.11 -20.90
CA LEU A 392 14.15 -22.97 -20.38
C LEU A 392 13.08 -23.39 -19.36
N TYR A 393 13.07 -22.75 -18.19
CA TYR A 393 11.90 -22.53 -17.36
C TYR A 393 11.17 -23.73 -16.75
N GLN A 394 11.86 -24.80 -16.40
CA GLN A 394 11.19 -25.96 -15.78
C GLN A 394 10.48 -25.62 -14.46
N ASN A 395 10.85 -24.51 -13.80
CA ASN A 395 10.33 -24.18 -12.47
C ASN A 395 9.55 -22.85 -12.39
N MET A 396 9.56 -22.01 -13.44
CA MET A 396 8.78 -20.78 -13.44
C MET A 396 7.33 -21.10 -13.83
N PRO A 397 6.33 -20.80 -12.98
CA PRO A 397 4.94 -21.05 -13.34
C PRO A 397 4.45 -20.15 -14.47
N VAL A 398 3.42 -20.60 -15.20
CA VAL A 398 2.71 -19.74 -16.16
C VAL A 398 2.08 -18.55 -15.45
N TYR A 399 1.85 -17.45 -16.17
CA TYR A 399 1.31 -16.20 -15.65
C TYR A 399 2.21 -15.48 -14.62
N THR A 400 3.49 -15.82 -14.57
CA THR A 400 4.49 -15.13 -13.75
C THR A 400 4.61 -13.68 -14.20
N SER A 401 4.59 -12.75 -13.22
CA SER A 401 4.62 -11.32 -13.51
C SER A 401 5.99 -10.83 -13.99
N PHE A 402 5.97 -10.05 -15.07
CA PHE A 402 7.04 -9.19 -15.56
C PHE A 402 6.65 -7.69 -15.51
N LYS A 403 5.57 -7.35 -14.83
CA LYS A 403 5.14 -5.97 -14.65
C LYS A 403 6.14 -5.17 -13.82
N PHE A 404 6.52 -5.68 -12.64
CA PHE A 404 7.46 -4.99 -11.74
C PHE A 404 8.88 -5.46 -12.00
N ARG A 405 9.71 -4.58 -12.58
CA ARG A 405 11.04 -4.91 -13.04
C ARG A 405 12.13 -4.38 -12.11
N PRO A 406 13.31 -4.99 -12.12
CA PRO A 406 14.47 -4.41 -11.44
C PRO A 406 14.88 -3.09 -12.10
N ALA A 407 15.32 -2.11 -11.30
CA ALA A 407 15.75 -0.83 -11.85
C ALA A 407 16.87 -1.02 -12.90
N GLN A 408 16.80 -0.24 -13.97
CA GLN A 408 17.69 -0.31 -15.12
C GLN A 408 17.73 -1.68 -15.82
N GLY A 409 16.75 -2.56 -15.59
CA GLY A 409 16.80 -3.95 -16.06
C GLY A 409 17.92 -4.78 -15.46
N ASN A 410 18.51 -4.35 -14.33
CA ASN A 410 19.64 -5.02 -13.70
C ASN A 410 19.17 -6.22 -12.87
N THR A 411 19.44 -7.42 -13.35
CA THR A 411 18.97 -8.66 -12.72
C THR A 411 19.90 -9.23 -11.66
N VAL A 412 21.14 -8.71 -11.56
CA VAL A 412 22.21 -9.33 -10.73
C VAL A 412 22.68 -8.46 -9.56
N ASN A 413 22.73 -7.14 -9.70
CA ASN A 413 23.20 -6.23 -8.67
C ASN A 413 22.05 -5.67 -7.85
N SER A 414 21.89 -6.13 -6.62
CA SER A 414 20.77 -5.74 -5.74
C SER A 414 20.73 -4.24 -5.42
N SER A 415 21.88 -3.58 -5.28
CA SER A 415 21.96 -2.15 -5.00
C SER A 415 21.49 -1.29 -6.19
N ILE A 416 21.66 -1.75 -7.43
CA ILE A 416 21.14 -1.08 -8.62
C ILE A 416 19.66 -1.45 -8.81
N ALA A 417 19.38 -2.73 -8.85
CA ALA A 417 18.03 -3.25 -9.12
C ALA A 417 16.99 -2.81 -8.09
N GLY A 418 17.37 -2.78 -6.80
CA GLY A 418 16.49 -2.38 -5.71
C GLY A 418 16.18 -0.88 -5.67
N ALA A 419 16.97 -0.04 -6.35
CA ALA A 419 16.75 1.40 -6.46
C ALA A 419 15.63 1.71 -7.47
N SER A 420 14.44 1.17 -7.23
CA SER A 420 13.26 1.22 -8.09
C SER A 420 12.19 2.14 -7.52
N ALA A 421 11.22 2.51 -8.35
CA ALA A 421 10.04 3.25 -7.92
C ALA A 421 8.86 2.32 -7.62
N ILE A 422 7.94 2.78 -6.76
CA ILE A 422 6.71 2.07 -6.36
C ILE A 422 5.53 3.04 -6.54
N PRO A 423 4.45 2.67 -7.25
CA PRO A 423 3.35 3.59 -7.51
C PRO A 423 2.49 3.83 -6.26
N LEU A 424 2.11 5.08 -6.00
CA LEU A 424 1.10 5.45 -5.02
C LEU A 424 -0.20 5.89 -5.68
N MET A 425 -0.09 6.54 -6.84
CA MET A 425 -1.24 7.00 -7.62
C MET A 425 -0.87 7.17 -9.08
N ARG A 426 -1.70 6.62 -9.97
CA ARG A 426 -1.55 6.75 -11.42
C ARG A 426 -2.76 7.40 -12.05
N VAL A 427 -2.55 8.05 -13.19
CA VAL A 427 -3.63 8.71 -13.92
C VAL A 427 -4.67 7.70 -14.43
N GLU A 428 -4.25 6.48 -14.74
CA GLU A 428 -5.13 5.37 -15.15
C GLU A 428 -6.18 5.07 -14.09
N GLU A 429 -5.79 5.04 -12.82
CA GLU A 429 -6.72 4.83 -11.71
C GLU A 429 -7.83 5.90 -11.72
N MET A 430 -7.47 7.15 -11.97
CA MET A 430 -8.44 8.24 -12.03
C MET A 430 -9.44 8.07 -13.18
N TYR A 431 -9.00 7.55 -14.33
CA TYR A 431 -9.93 7.21 -15.43
C TYR A 431 -10.89 6.09 -15.02
N PHE A 432 -10.43 5.05 -14.32
CA PHE A 432 -11.31 3.97 -13.85
C PHE A 432 -12.27 4.43 -12.76
N ILE A 433 -11.83 5.26 -11.79
CA ILE A 433 -12.74 5.86 -10.80
C ILE A 433 -13.79 6.72 -11.49
N TYR A 434 -13.40 7.54 -12.48
CA TYR A 434 -14.32 8.37 -13.23
C TYR A 434 -15.36 7.54 -14.00
N ALA A 435 -14.92 6.48 -14.69
CA ALA A 435 -15.81 5.58 -15.42
C ALA A 435 -16.80 4.87 -14.49
N GLU A 436 -16.32 4.32 -13.37
CA GLU A 436 -17.13 3.60 -12.39
C GLU A 436 -18.15 4.52 -11.70
N ALA A 437 -17.68 5.66 -11.19
CA ALA A 437 -18.56 6.62 -10.53
C ALA A 437 -19.68 7.12 -11.46
N LEU A 438 -19.35 7.37 -12.73
CA LEU A 438 -20.38 7.69 -13.74
C LEU A 438 -21.31 6.51 -14.02
N ALA A 439 -20.82 5.26 -14.02
CA ALA A 439 -21.66 4.09 -14.28
C ALA A 439 -22.74 3.90 -13.21
N HIS A 440 -22.46 4.23 -11.97
CA HIS A 440 -23.45 4.20 -10.89
C HIS A 440 -24.53 5.29 -11.02
N VAL A 441 -24.23 6.39 -11.73
CA VAL A 441 -25.21 7.47 -12.00
C VAL A 441 -25.89 7.25 -13.35
N ASN A 442 -25.14 6.89 -14.38
CA ASN A 442 -25.59 6.62 -15.74
C ASN A 442 -24.69 5.57 -16.40
N PRO A 443 -25.11 4.31 -16.49
CA PRO A 443 -24.30 3.21 -17.03
C PRO A 443 -23.75 3.49 -18.44
N ALA A 444 -24.53 4.12 -19.29
CA ALA A 444 -24.09 4.42 -20.66
C ALA A 444 -22.93 5.42 -20.69
N GLN A 445 -22.88 6.39 -19.78
CA GLN A 445 -21.75 7.33 -19.67
C GLN A 445 -20.50 6.64 -19.14
N GLY A 446 -20.62 5.83 -18.09
CA GLY A 446 -19.50 5.06 -17.56
C GLY A 446 -18.90 4.11 -18.59
N LYS A 447 -19.75 3.37 -19.32
CA LYS A 447 -19.34 2.53 -20.45
C LYS A 447 -18.60 3.31 -21.53
N ALA A 448 -19.10 4.48 -21.92
CA ALA A 448 -18.47 5.31 -22.95
C ALA A 448 -17.06 5.79 -22.53
N VAL A 449 -16.87 6.16 -21.25
CA VAL A 449 -15.55 6.52 -20.71
C VAL A 449 -14.61 5.32 -20.73
N LEU A 450 -15.05 4.15 -20.24
CA LEU A 450 -14.26 2.92 -20.29
C LEU A 450 -13.84 2.57 -21.71
N GLN A 451 -14.78 2.53 -22.65
CA GLN A 451 -14.49 2.20 -24.05
C GLN A 451 -13.51 3.19 -24.70
N SER A 452 -13.66 4.48 -24.40
CA SER A 452 -12.74 5.51 -24.90
C SER A 452 -11.32 5.31 -24.38
N PHE A 453 -11.17 5.06 -23.07
CA PHE A 453 -9.89 4.78 -22.43
C PHE A 453 -9.24 3.52 -23.01
N MET A 454 -9.98 2.42 -23.03
CA MET A 454 -9.47 1.12 -23.47
C MET A 454 -9.03 1.15 -24.94
N LYS A 455 -9.86 1.70 -25.84
CA LYS A 455 -9.53 1.81 -27.26
C LYS A 455 -8.30 2.68 -27.52
N LYS A 456 -8.16 3.75 -26.75
CA LYS A 456 -7.06 4.69 -26.97
C LYS A 456 -5.73 4.19 -26.40
N TYR A 457 -5.76 3.52 -25.26
CA TYR A 457 -4.56 3.27 -24.47
C TYR A 457 -4.22 1.80 -24.25
N ARG A 458 -5.15 0.85 -24.49
CA ARG A 458 -4.92 -0.56 -24.17
C ARG A 458 -5.13 -1.49 -25.35
N ASN A 459 -6.31 -1.48 -25.94
CA ASN A 459 -6.71 -2.33 -27.05
C ASN A 459 -7.62 -1.57 -28.01
N ALA A 460 -7.14 -1.25 -29.22
CA ALA A 460 -7.91 -0.50 -30.22
C ALA A 460 -9.23 -1.19 -30.62
N ASN A 461 -9.33 -2.52 -30.48
CA ASN A 461 -10.50 -3.33 -30.82
C ASN A 461 -11.44 -3.55 -29.62
N TYR A 462 -11.16 -2.95 -28.45
CA TYR A 462 -11.94 -3.18 -27.24
C TYR A 462 -13.42 -2.88 -27.44
N THR A 463 -14.26 -3.83 -27.03
CA THR A 463 -15.72 -3.69 -26.97
C THR A 463 -16.26 -4.38 -25.72
N THR A 464 -17.42 -3.95 -25.24
CA THR A 464 -18.17 -4.62 -24.19
C THR A 464 -19.66 -4.54 -24.46
N ASP A 465 -20.37 -5.63 -24.22
CA ASP A 465 -21.82 -5.74 -24.36
C ASP A 465 -22.58 -5.30 -23.09
N ALA A 466 -21.87 -4.98 -21.99
CA ALA A 466 -22.45 -4.53 -20.73
C ALA A 466 -23.41 -3.35 -20.94
N THR A 467 -24.60 -3.40 -20.35
CA THR A 467 -25.67 -2.40 -20.51
C THR A 467 -26.28 -1.94 -19.21
N THR A 468 -26.41 -2.82 -18.23
CA THR A 468 -26.94 -2.48 -16.90
C THR A 468 -25.88 -1.84 -16.01
N GLU A 469 -26.27 -1.18 -14.92
CA GLU A 469 -25.33 -0.64 -13.92
C GLU A 469 -24.34 -1.71 -13.45
N GLU A 470 -24.88 -2.86 -13.03
CA GLU A 470 -24.08 -3.97 -12.51
C GLU A 470 -23.08 -4.51 -13.56
N GLU A 471 -23.53 -4.78 -14.77
CA GLU A 471 -22.65 -5.27 -15.85
C GLU A 471 -21.53 -4.27 -16.19
N VAL A 472 -21.86 -2.98 -16.28
CA VAL A 472 -20.87 -1.94 -16.63
C VAL A 472 -19.87 -1.75 -15.48
N VAL A 473 -20.32 -1.73 -14.23
CA VAL A 473 -19.45 -1.63 -13.06
C VAL A 473 -18.53 -2.86 -12.98
N ASN A 474 -19.07 -4.07 -13.15
CA ASN A 474 -18.27 -5.30 -13.14
C ASN A 474 -17.20 -5.29 -14.24
N GLU A 475 -17.53 -4.82 -15.45
CA GLU A 475 -16.56 -4.71 -16.54
C GLU A 475 -15.48 -3.65 -16.22
N ILE A 476 -15.84 -2.51 -15.66
CA ILE A 476 -14.88 -1.48 -15.23
C ILE A 476 -13.95 -2.03 -14.17
N ILE A 477 -14.48 -2.73 -13.16
CA ILE A 477 -13.69 -3.35 -12.09
C ILE A 477 -12.77 -4.44 -12.65
N LEU A 478 -13.24 -5.26 -13.60
CA LEU A 478 -12.37 -6.24 -14.27
C LEU A 478 -11.16 -5.55 -14.91
N GLN A 479 -11.41 -4.51 -15.70
CA GLN A 479 -10.33 -3.78 -16.37
C GLN A 479 -9.41 -3.05 -15.39
N LYS A 480 -9.95 -2.53 -14.29
CA LYS A 480 -9.19 -1.90 -13.20
C LYS A 480 -8.31 -2.90 -12.45
N ARG A 481 -8.81 -4.12 -12.16
CA ARG A 481 -8.04 -5.22 -11.53
C ARG A 481 -6.84 -5.63 -12.38
N ILE A 482 -7.01 -5.72 -13.70
CA ILE A 482 -5.91 -5.99 -14.64
C ILE A 482 -4.91 -4.83 -14.64
N GLU A 483 -5.38 -3.59 -14.72
CA GLU A 483 -4.55 -2.40 -14.82
C GLU A 483 -3.73 -2.14 -13.55
N LEU A 484 -4.38 -2.21 -12.39
CA LEU A 484 -3.78 -1.91 -11.09
C LEU A 484 -3.30 -3.16 -10.34
N TRP A 485 -3.12 -4.28 -11.06
CA TRP A 485 -2.64 -5.53 -10.49
C TRP A 485 -1.29 -5.32 -9.77
N GLY A 486 -1.19 -5.77 -8.53
CA GLY A 486 0.01 -5.63 -7.71
C GLY A 486 0.23 -4.22 -7.10
N GLU A 487 -0.77 -3.31 -7.21
CA GLU A 487 -0.65 -1.93 -6.71
C GLU A 487 -1.49 -1.68 -5.43
N GLY A 488 -2.00 -2.73 -4.79
CA GLY A 488 -2.68 -2.67 -3.49
C GLY A 488 -4.06 -2.00 -3.50
N GLN A 489 -4.69 -1.80 -4.68
CA GLN A 489 -5.96 -1.06 -4.78
C GLN A 489 -7.20 -1.97 -4.87
N THR A 490 -7.08 -3.15 -5.47
CA THR A 490 -8.21 -4.08 -5.69
C THR A 490 -8.89 -4.50 -4.38
N PHE A 491 -8.14 -4.62 -3.29
CA PHE A 491 -8.66 -4.91 -1.96
C PHE A 491 -9.80 -3.96 -1.55
N PHE A 492 -9.64 -2.68 -1.79
CA PHE A 492 -10.61 -1.66 -1.42
C PHE A 492 -11.89 -1.74 -2.27
N ASP A 493 -11.76 -2.09 -3.55
CA ASP A 493 -12.90 -2.25 -4.44
C ASP A 493 -13.73 -3.49 -4.06
N ILE A 494 -13.08 -4.61 -3.80
CA ILE A 494 -13.74 -5.85 -3.33
C ILE A 494 -14.49 -5.56 -2.03
N LYS A 495 -13.85 -4.89 -1.07
CA LYS A 495 -14.44 -4.60 0.24
C LYS A 495 -15.66 -3.68 0.12
N ARG A 496 -15.57 -2.54 -0.57
CA ARG A 496 -16.67 -1.56 -0.66
C ARG A 496 -17.84 -2.03 -1.53
N LEU A 497 -17.57 -2.79 -2.60
CA LEU A 497 -18.60 -3.30 -3.51
C LEU A 497 -19.20 -4.63 -3.07
N ASN A 498 -18.80 -5.15 -1.92
CA ASN A 498 -19.23 -6.46 -1.41
C ASN A 498 -19.00 -7.60 -2.42
N MET A 499 -17.85 -7.57 -3.11
CA MET A 499 -17.53 -8.58 -4.13
C MET A 499 -16.98 -9.86 -3.51
N SER A 500 -17.24 -10.97 -4.17
CA SER A 500 -16.67 -12.28 -3.80
C SER A 500 -15.21 -12.39 -4.24
N VAL A 501 -14.43 -13.14 -3.46
CA VAL A 501 -13.12 -13.66 -3.86
C VAL A 501 -13.28 -15.13 -4.22
N THR A 502 -12.85 -15.51 -5.42
CA THR A 502 -12.92 -16.88 -5.92
C THR A 502 -11.53 -17.33 -6.35
N ARG A 503 -11.01 -18.40 -5.72
CA ARG A 503 -9.70 -18.99 -6.00
C ARG A 503 -9.77 -20.46 -6.38
N GLY A 504 -10.89 -21.15 -6.09
CA GLY A 504 -11.17 -22.53 -6.45
C GLY A 504 -12.20 -22.61 -7.56
N TYR A 505 -11.93 -23.43 -8.58
CA TYR A 505 -12.80 -23.65 -9.73
C TYR A 505 -12.80 -25.14 -10.08
N SER A 506 -13.95 -25.69 -10.48
CA SER A 506 -14.07 -27.06 -11.00
C SER A 506 -13.33 -27.24 -12.34
N ASP A 507 -13.22 -26.17 -13.13
CA ASP A 507 -12.42 -26.15 -14.33
C ASP A 507 -10.93 -25.95 -13.98
N PRO A 508 -10.07 -26.98 -14.11
CA PRO A 508 -8.68 -26.91 -13.69
C PRO A 508 -7.84 -25.88 -14.47
N VAL A 509 -8.31 -25.42 -15.64
CA VAL A 509 -7.61 -24.40 -16.40
C VAL A 509 -7.85 -22.98 -15.86
N LYS A 510 -8.86 -22.82 -14.99
CA LYS A 510 -9.19 -21.53 -14.37
C LYS A 510 -8.47 -21.27 -13.06
N THR A 511 -7.85 -22.28 -12.45
CA THR A 511 -7.14 -22.11 -11.19
C THR A 511 -5.68 -22.52 -11.31
N ASN A 512 -4.80 -21.66 -10.82
CA ASN A 512 -3.39 -21.94 -10.57
C ASN A 512 -3.04 -21.76 -9.08
N TRP A 513 -4.04 -21.57 -8.24
CA TRP A 513 -3.90 -21.51 -6.79
C TRP A 513 -3.53 -22.86 -6.21
N LEU A 514 -2.58 -22.88 -5.26
CA LEU A 514 -2.30 -24.07 -4.45
C LEU A 514 -3.51 -24.39 -3.57
N GLU A 515 -3.78 -25.66 -3.31
CA GLU A 515 -4.99 -26.13 -2.62
C GLU A 515 -5.26 -25.37 -1.32
N GLN A 516 -4.27 -25.23 -0.47
CA GLN A 516 -4.38 -24.54 0.82
C GLN A 516 -4.70 -23.04 0.73
N TYR A 517 -4.73 -22.45 -0.47
CA TYR A 517 -5.12 -21.06 -0.72
C TYR A 517 -6.46 -20.93 -1.44
N ARG A 518 -7.08 -22.06 -1.83
CA ARG A 518 -8.35 -22.06 -2.55
C ARG A 518 -9.50 -21.80 -1.61
N PHE A 519 -9.89 -20.55 -1.49
CA PHE A 519 -11.07 -20.11 -0.75
C PHE A 519 -12.03 -19.41 -1.70
N ASN A 520 -13.32 -19.71 -1.55
CA ASN A 520 -14.39 -19.01 -2.26
C ASN A 520 -15.29 -18.34 -1.24
N THR A 521 -15.57 -17.06 -1.42
CA THR A 521 -16.44 -16.28 -0.53
C THR A 521 -17.75 -15.93 -1.23
N ASP A 522 -18.80 -15.72 -0.45
CA ASP A 522 -20.05 -15.13 -0.89
C ASP A 522 -20.10 -13.67 -0.40
N GLY A 523 -19.80 -12.74 -1.29
CA GLY A 523 -19.55 -11.35 -0.97
C GLY A 523 -18.17 -11.11 -0.34
N ARG A 524 -17.97 -9.90 0.23
CA ARG A 524 -16.69 -9.47 0.80
C ARG A 524 -16.16 -10.46 1.83
N PRO A 525 -14.89 -10.85 1.73
CA PRO A 525 -14.26 -11.72 2.71
C PRO A 525 -14.21 -11.10 4.12
N SER A 526 -14.39 -11.93 5.16
CA SER A 526 -14.23 -11.49 6.56
C SER A 526 -12.83 -10.94 6.83
N TRP A 527 -11.79 -11.50 6.20
CA TRP A 527 -10.39 -11.09 6.36
C TRP A 527 -10.06 -9.71 5.81
N MET A 528 -11.00 -9.01 5.15
CA MET A 528 -10.82 -7.62 4.73
C MET A 528 -11.19 -6.60 5.81
N ASN A 529 -11.70 -7.04 6.96
CA ASN A 529 -11.90 -6.23 8.15
C ASN A 529 -10.73 -6.47 9.11
N TRP A 530 -9.62 -5.74 8.94
CA TRP A 530 -8.41 -5.98 9.74
C TRP A 530 -8.62 -5.71 11.23
N VAL A 531 -7.91 -6.46 12.06
CA VAL A 531 -8.06 -6.47 13.52
C VAL A 531 -7.02 -5.55 14.16
N ILE A 532 -7.45 -4.72 15.12
CA ILE A 532 -6.54 -3.86 15.89
C ILE A 532 -5.66 -4.74 16.80
N VAL A 533 -4.39 -4.42 16.85
CA VAL A 533 -3.37 -5.23 17.52
C VAL A 533 -3.43 -5.14 19.04
N GLN A 534 -2.96 -6.20 19.71
CA GLN A 534 -2.98 -6.28 21.18
C GLN A 534 -2.17 -5.18 21.84
N THR A 535 -1.07 -4.76 21.26
CA THR A 535 -0.22 -3.70 21.83
C THR A 535 -0.94 -2.35 21.90
N GLU A 536 -1.83 -2.06 20.94
CA GLU A 536 -2.72 -0.90 21.02
C GLU A 536 -3.69 -1.06 22.21
N GLY A 537 -4.35 -2.22 22.31
CA GLY A 537 -5.28 -2.48 23.43
C GLY A 537 -4.62 -2.44 24.82
N ASN A 538 -3.31 -2.71 24.92
CA ASN A 538 -2.56 -2.62 26.17
C ASN A 538 -2.29 -1.18 26.60
N THR A 539 -2.22 -0.24 25.66
CA THR A 539 -1.91 1.18 25.89
C THR A 539 -3.12 2.09 25.75
N ASN A 540 -4.14 1.67 24.99
CA ASN A 540 -5.39 2.37 24.74
C ASN A 540 -6.58 1.45 25.08
N ALA A 541 -7.06 1.52 26.30
CA ALA A 541 -8.13 0.64 26.80
C ALA A 541 -9.45 0.79 26.02
N ALA A 542 -9.70 1.95 25.41
CA ALA A 542 -10.95 2.26 24.71
C ALA A 542 -11.19 1.42 23.43
N VAL A 543 -10.16 0.73 22.91
CA VAL A 543 -10.32 -0.11 21.70
C VAL A 543 -10.66 -1.56 22.02
N ASN A 544 -10.45 -2.02 23.28
CA ASN A 544 -10.53 -3.44 23.61
C ASN A 544 -11.92 -4.05 23.38
N ASP A 545 -12.96 -3.39 23.87
CA ASP A 545 -14.34 -3.92 23.81
C ASP A 545 -14.96 -3.78 22.41
N TYR A 546 -14.33 -3.04 21.52
CA TYR A 546 -14.85 -2.71 20.20
C TYR A 546 -13.91 -3.10 19.07
N ASN A 547 -13.04 -4.09 19.28
CA ASN A 547 -12.19 -4.60 18.22
C ASN A 547 -12.99 -5.41 17.18
N ASN A 548 -12.47 -5.52 15.97
CA ASN A 548 -13.05 -6.41 14.96
C ASN A 548 -12.87 -7.87 15.40
N PRO A 549 -13.82 -8.76 15.09
CA PRO A 549 -13.66 -10.20 15.33
C PRO A 549 -12.50 -10.76 14.51
N ASP A 550 -11.82 -11.79 15.04
CA ASP A 550 -10.72 -12.45 14.33
C ASP A 550 -11.26 -13.21 13.10
N PRO A 551 -10.82 -12.87 11.89
CA PRO A 551 -11.28 -13.51 10.67
C PRO A 551 -10.51 -14.81 10.34
N SER A 552 -9.52 -15.20 11.17
CA SER A 552 -8.68 -16.37 10.91
C SER A 552 -9.51 -17.66 10.85
N ASP A 553 -9.15 -18.53 9.92
CA ASP A 553 -9.75 -19.87 9.75
C ASP A 553 -11.29 -19.88 9.57
N THR A 554 -11.88 -18.77 9.12
CA THR A 554 -13.35 -18.65 8.93
C THR A 554 -13.84 -19.27 7.63
N TYR A 555 -12.96 -19.59 6.70
CA TYR A 555 -13.28 -20.25 5.44
C TYR A 555 -12.65 -21.63 5.36
N LYS A 556 -13.37 -22.57 4.75
CA LYS A 556 -12.84 -23.89 4.40
C LYS A 556 -12.14 -23.82 3.04
N GLU A 557 -11.11 -24.64 2.89
CA GLU A 557 -10.51 -24.88 1.58
C GLU A 557 -11.59 -25.40 0.62
N TRP A 558 -11.59 -24.86 -0.59
CA TRP A 558 -12.54 -25.28 -1.62
C TRP A 558 -12.19 -26.69 -2.13
N SER A 559 -13.19 -27.55 -2.26
CA SER A 559 -13.12 -28.89 -2.87
C SER A 559 -14.19 -29.03 -3.95
N GLU A 560 -14.03 -29.97 -4.85
CA GLU A 560 -15.00 -30.27 -5.92
C GLU A 560 -16.21 -31.09 -5.44
N ASP A 561 -16.38 -31.34 -4.17
CA ASP A 561 -17.47 -32.19 -3.62
C ASP A 561 -18.86 -31.57 -3.74
#